data_8b72e1c4749fe665fba9686e2b6b47a1
#
_entry.id   8b72e1c4749fe665fba9686e2b6b47a1
#
_cell.length_a   1.000
_cell.length_b   1.000
_cell.length_c   1.000
_cell.angle_alpha   90.00
_cell.angle_beta   90.00
_cell.angle_gamma   90.00
#
_symmetry.space_group_name_H-M   'P 1'
#
loop_
_entity.id
_entity.type
_entity.pdbx_description
1 polymer ?
#
loop_
_entity_poly.entity_id
_entity_poly.type
_entity_poly.pdbx_seq_one_letter_code
_entity_poly.pdbx_strand_id
1 'polypeptide(L)'
;MTFDKERRPRLVIIGGRLEDDNEAIYAGMHRLAAGRIVIFPTASSEPEVVGAETVAVFQAHGFDAVLAPVYGEQAAQAACDPAIAELVRDYGSVFFTGGNQSFIVDALEPAGKESLVLKTIRAAHAAGGLVAGSSAGAAMMSDTMIVGGTSLEAATFGVITSPDLPGMLLGQGLGLFHRGIVDQHFIKRGRLGRLIIAMMENHIPYGFGIDENTALFVDGDDAWVCGEYGVFVLDMRNATYDRVGRSAENIIFSYLDDGDGLDLTDMQARVNPDKMPVSGQDVAYSAPARSLRNVFGAYTLYDLLARLVLGSPESYNSDSASAIDPKSGMATTIEFARISERSKPFILIRNNELRMTALDFRARLVSAKLNASQLRAHQYGTLSRDYGIKPRADSRLVLLGSTPLAQDSRLLDDVLNLCVGEVGIIAAASASPRSEADRYVRALEERGIEAIDFNITIDNIERLGLDRAIVERIAGLKTIILTGGNQIRLVEALLHRGEVTPVLQALIHAYAMGAVIIAVSGAAAALSGFMIAGGSSYEALRFG
;
A
#
# COMPACT_ATOMS: atom_id res chain seq x y z
N MET A 1 -24.03 -21.43 33.39
CA MET A 1 -23.06 -20.67 32.57
C MET A 1 -23.82 -19.48 32.02
N THR A 2 -23.65 -18.32 32.61
CA THR A 2 -24.15 -17.06 32.08
C THR A 2 -23.32 -16.71 30.86
N PHE A 3 -23.91 -16.75 29.68
CA PHE A 3 -23.27 -16.23 28.46
C PHE A 3 -23.01 -14.75 28.68
N ASP A 4 -21.74 -14.40 28.80
CA ASP A 4 -21.26 -13.02 28.87
C ASP A 4 -21.54 -12.38 27.50
N LYS A 5 -22.52 -11.45 27.46
CA LYS A 5 -22.99 -10.79 26.22
C LYS A 5 -21.94 -9.85 25.59
N GLU A 6 -20.73 -9.75 26.17
CA GLU A 6 -19.65 -8.86 25.72
C GLU A 6 -18.55 -9.55 24.91
N ARG A 7 -18.59 -10.88 24.71
CA ARG A 7 -17.57 -11.60 23.96
C ARG A 7 -17.91 -11.62 22.47
N ARG A 8 -17.36 -10.65 21.73
CA ARG A 8 -17.52 -10.55 20.27
C ARG A 8 -16.24 -11.02 19.57
N PRO A 9 -16.34 -11.70 18.42
CA PRO A 9 -15.17 -12.01 17.60
C PRO A 9 -14.40 -10.75 17.20
N ARG A 10 -13.07 -10.77 17.30
CA ARG A 10 -12.22 -9.61 17.05
C ARG A 10 -11.18 -9.92 16.00
N LEU A 11 -11.07 -9.03 15.01
CA LEU A 11 -10.05 -9.13 13.97
C LEU A 11 -9.25 -7.83 13.89
N VAL A 12 -7.98 -7.95 13.51
CA VAL A 12 -7.18 -6.81 13.03
C VAL A 12 -6.54 -7.21 11.71
N ILE A 13 -7.05 -6.62 10.64
CA ILE A 13 -6.72 -6.95 9.26
C ILE A 13 -5.78 -5.86 8.73
N ILE A 14 -4.48 -6.17 8.62
CA ILE A 14 -3.45 -5.19 8.28
C ILE A 14 -3.02 -5.38 6.83
N GLY A 15 -3.04 -4.31 6.06
CA GLY A 15 -2.74 -4.35 4.62
C GLY A 15 -1.29 -4.67 4.26
N GLY A 16 -0.42 -4.82 5.23
CA GLY A 16 0.99 -5.18 5.06
C GLY A 16 1.94 -4.09 5.51
N ARG A 17 3.23 -4.42 5.60
CA ARG A 17 4.27 -3.48 6.02
C ARG A 17 3.87 -2.65 7.24
N LEU A 18 3.38 -3.33 8.29
CA LEU A 18 3.20 -2.68 9.58
C LEU A 18 4.59 -2.21 10.06
N GLU A 19 4.74 -0.91 10.19
CA GLU A 19 5.98 -0.31 10.69
C GLU A 19 6.11 -0.52 12.20
N ASP A 20 7.32 -0.80 12.66
CA ASP A 20 7.60 -1.14 14.06
C ASP A 20 7.26 0.01 15.03
N ASP A 21 7.23 1.25 14.54
CA ASP A 21 6.93 2.46 15.30
C ASP A 21 5.45 2.91 15.16
N ASN A 22 4.58 2.13 14.55
CA ASN A 22 3.15 2.45 14.46
C ASN A 22 2.43 2.18 15.79
N GLU A 23 2.69 3.05 16.76
CA GLU A 23 2.12 2.97 18.13
C GLU A 23 0.60 2.78 18.14
N ALA A 24 -0.13 3.41 17.21
CA ALA A 24 -1.59 3.39 17.21
C ALA A 24 -2.15 1.99 16.92
N ILE A 25 -1.60 1.29 15.93
CA ILE A 25 -2.02 -0.07 15.56
C ILE A 25 -1.62 -1.06 16.66
N TYR A 26 -0.36 -0.99 17.17
CA TYR A 26 0.06 -1.88 18.25
C TYR A 26 -0.73 -1.67 19.55
N ALA A 27 -0.99 -0.42 19.95
CA ALA A 27 -1.82 -0.11 21.12
C ALA A 27 -3.26 -0.60 20.95
N GLY A 28 -3.82 -0.48 19.73
CA GLY A 28 -5.13 -1.03 19.40
C GLY A 28 -5.17 -2.55 19.54
N MET A 29 -4.20 -3.25 18.96
CA MET A 29 -4.07 -4.71 19.10
C MET A 29 -3.85 -5.12 20.55
N HIS A 30 -2.98 -4.44 21.30
CA HIS A 30 -2.69 -4.73 22.70
C HIS A 30 -3.97 -4.70 23.55
N ARG A 31 -4.80 -3.68 23.34
CA ARG A 31 -6.09 -3.55 24.04
C ARG A 31 -7.04 -4.69 23.71
N LEU A 32 -7.16 -5.08 22.43
CA LEU A 32 -8.05 -6.16 21.99
C LEU A 32 -7.55 -7.54 22.41
N ALA A 33 -6.24 -7.77 22.43
CA ALA A 33 -5.60 -9.03 22.83
C ALA A 33 -5.38 -9.14 24.34
N ALA A 34 -5.78 -8.16 25.14
CA ALA A 34 -5.48 -8.09 26.58
C ALA A 34 -3.96 -8.26 26.87
N GLY A 35 -3.11 -7.77 25.99
CA GLY A 35 -1.66 -7.79 26.11
C GLY A 35 -0.98 -9.15 25.88
N ARG A 36 -1.67 -10.18 25.40
CA ARG A 36 -1.12 -11.52 25.17
C ARG A 36 -1.36 -11.98 23.74
N ILE A 37 -0.34 -12.53 23.07
CA ILE A 37 -0.47 -12.92 21.66
C ILE A 37 0.52 -14.02 21.26
N VAL A 38 0.05 -14.97 20.45
CA VAL A 38 0.89 -16.00 19.83
C VAL A 38 1.20 -15.60 18.38
N ILE A 39 2.47 -15.58 18.02
CA ILE A 39 2.95 -15.19 16.68
C ILE A 39 3.11 -16.42 15.81
N PHE A 40 2.48 -16.41 14.63
CA PHE A 40 2.56 -17.43 13.60
C PHE A 40 3.32 -16.91 12.38
N PRO A 41 4.60 -17.24 12.19
CA PRO A 41 5.38 -16.82 11.02
C PRO A 41 5.20 -17.77 9.82
N THR A 42 4.10 -18.52 9.81
CA THR A 42 3.80 -19.61 8.86
C THR A 42 3.90 -19.20 7.39
N ALA A 43 3.58 -17.95 7.08
CA ALA A 43 3.62 -17.42 5.70
C ALA A 43 5.03 -17.09 5.21
N SER A 44 5.99 -16.92 6.10
CA SER A 44 7.34 -16.44 5.78
C SER A 44 8.20 -17.49 5.07
N SER A 45 9.07 -17.04 4.18
CA SER A 45 10.16 -17.88 3.64
C SER A 45 11.33 -18.05 4.63
N GLU A 46 11.42 -17.16 5.63
CA GLU A 46 12.42 -17.17 6.70
C GLU A 46 11.71 -17.12 8.07
N PRO A 47 10.92 -18.16 8.42
CA PRO A 47 9.96 -18.07 9.52
C PRO A 47 10.62 -17.94 10.90
N GLU A 48 11.79 -18.50 11.10
CA GLU A 48 12.51 -18.42 12.38
C GLU A 48 12.98 -16.98 12.65
N VAL A 49 13.55 -16.32 11.63
CA VAL A 49 14.04 -14.95 11.73
C VAL A 49 12.87 -13.98 11.90
N VAL A 50 11.93 -14.02 10.95
CA VAL A 50 10.74 -13.15 10.97
C VAL A 50 9.90 -13.36 12.23
N GLY A 51 9.81 -14.60 12.70
CA GLY A 51 9.09 -14.92 13.92
C GLY A 51 9.74 -14.32 15.15
N ALA A 52 11.06 -14.45 15.30
CA ALA A 52 11.81 -13.87 16.41
C ALA A 52 11.77 -12.33 16.41
N GLU A 53 11.94 -11.71 15.25
CA GLU A 53 11.84 -10.25 15.08
C GLU A 53 10.44 -9.74 15.44
N THR A 54 9.39 -10.41 14.93
CA THR A 54 8.00 -10.04 15.23
C THR A 54 7.71 -10.17 16.74
N VAL A 55 8.15 -11.25 17.39
CA VAL A 55 8.01 -11.39 18.85
C VAL A 55 8.69 -10.24 19.59
N ALA A 56 9.91 -9.88 19.19
CA ALA A 56 10.64 -8.78 19.82
C ALA A 56 9.93 -7.44 19.67
N VAL A 57 9.38 -7.13 18.47
CA VAL A 57 8.59 -5.92 18.22
C VAL A 57 7.34 -5.88 19.09
N PHE A 58 6.57 -6.98 19.15
CA PHE A 58 5.39 -7.05 20.01
C PHE A 58 5.74 -6.88 21.49
N GLN A 59 6.85 -7.48 21.96
CA GLN A 59 7.33 -7.31 23.32
C GLN A 59 7.74 -5.87 23.61
N ALA A 60 8.36 -5.17 22.65
CA ALA A 60 8.68 -3.75 22.80
C ALA A 60 7.42 -2.88 22.97
N HIS A 61 6.28 -3.29 22.38
CA HIS A 61 4.96 -2.67 22.57
C HIS A 61 4.19 -3.22 23.79
N GLY A 62 4.87 -3.91 24.71
CA GLY A 62 4.31 -4.35 25.99
C GLY A 62 3.49 -5.64 25.95
N PHE A 63 3.50 -6.39 24.83
CA PHE A 63 2.83 -7.67 24.78
C PHE A 63 3.64 -8.77 25.50
N ASP A 64 2.94 -9.67 26.15
CA ASP A 64 3.42 -11.03 26.39
C ASP A 64 3.26 -11.80 25.07
N ALA A 65 4.31 -11.85 24.27
CA ALA A 65 4.30 -12.42 22.93
C ALA A 65 5.21 -13.64 22.85
N VAL A 66 4.71 -14.71 22.23
CA VAL A 66 5.43 -15.98 22.06
C VAL A 66 5.29 -16.49 20.63
N LEU A 67 6.26 -17.28 20.20
CA LEU A 67 6.31 -17.90 18.87
C LEU A 67 5.61 -19.25 18.86
N ALA A 68 4.73 -19.48 17.87
CA ALA A 68 4.23 -20.81 17.53
C ALA A 68 5.08 -21.41 16.40
N PRO A 69 5.73 -22.59 16.59
CA PRO A 69 6.58 -23.19 15.58
C PRO A 69 5.75 -23.96 14.50
N VAL A 70 4.79 -23.27 13.87
CA VAL A 70 3.94 -23.82 12.80
C VAL A 70 4.45 -23.25 11.46
N TYR A 71 5.52 -23.82 10.91
CA TYR A 71 6.14 -23.38 9.67
C TYR A 71 7.01 -24.47 9.03
N GLY A 72 7.45 -24.23 7.80
CA GLY A 72 8.31 -25.13 7.03
C GLY A 72 7.61 -26.44 6.63
N GLU A 73 8.38 -27.46 6.31
CA GLU A 73 7.87 -28.75 5.79
C GLU A 73 6.98 -29.49 6.79
N GLN A 74 7.14 -29.24 8.08
CA GLN A 74 6.37 -29.88 9.17
C GLN A 74 5.19 -29.02 9.65
N ALA A 75 4.87 -27.92 9.00
CA ALA A 75 3.84 -26.97 9.44
C ALA A 75 2.47 -27.65 9.68
N ALA A 76 2.04 -28.52 8.76
CA ALA A 76 0.77 -29.24 8.88
C ALA A 76 0.77 -30.25 10.07
N GLN A 77 1.91 -30.87 10.36
CA GLN A 77 2.06 -31.75 11.53
C GLN A 77 2.06 -30.93 12.83
N ALA A 78 2.82 -29.83 12.86
CA ALA A 78 2.87 -28.91 13.99
C ALA A 78 1.50 -28.28 14.30
N ALA A 79 0.69 -28.01 13.28
CA ALA A 79 -0.68 -27.53 13.45
C ALA A 79 -1.63 -28.58 14.11
N CYS A 80 -1.21 -29.83 14.21
CA CYS A 80 -1.94 -30.88 14.94
C CYS A 80 -1.36 -31.16 16.33
N ASP A 81 -0.30 -30.45 16.76
CA ASP A 81 0.33 -30.65 18.08
C ASP A 81 -0.58 -30.10 19.20
N PRO A 82 -0.95 -30.93 20.20
CA PRO A 82 -1.73 -30.49 21.34
C PRO A 82 -1.06 -29.38 22.16
N ALA A 83 0.27 -29.34 22.22
CA ALA A 83 0.99 -28.31 22.98
C ALA A 83 0.84 -26.93 22.34
N ILE A 84 0.87 -26.85 21.01
CA ILE A 84 0.63 -25.59 20.29
C ILE A 84 -0.84 -25.17 20.41
N ALA A 85 -1.77 -26.10 20.33
CA ALA A 85 -3.18 -25.82 20.57
C ALA A 85 -3.44 -25.32 22.00
N GLU A 86 -2.75 -25.89 23.01
CA GLU A 86 -2.82 -25.39 24.39
C GLU A 86 -2.25 -23.97 24.52
N LEU A 87 -1.10 -23.70 23.89
CA LEU A 87 -0.52 -22.38 23.85
C LEU A 87 -1.52 -21.34 23.29
N VAL A 88 -2.19 -21.64 22.17
CA VAL A 88 -3.23 -20.78 21.59
C VAL A 88 -4.40 -20.59 22.57
N ARG A 89 -4.81 -21.65 23.26
CA ARG A 89 -5.90 -21.57 24.24
C ARG A 89 -5.55 -20.69 25.44
N ASP A 90 -4.31 -20.79 25.91
CA ASP A 90 -3.82 -20.03 27.06
C ASP A 90 -3.64 -18.56 26.77
N TYR A 91 -3.17 -18.22 25.56
CA TYR A 91 -2.98 -16.83 25.12
C TYR A 91 -4.27 -16.20 24.62
N GLY A 92 -5.14 -16.97 23.99
CA GLY A 92 -6.44 -16.53 23.49
C GLY A 92 -6.40 -15.64 22.26
N SER A 93 -5.22 -15.14 21.84
CA SER A 93 -5.06 -14.25 20.69
C SER A 93 -3.86 -14.66 19.83
N VAL A 94 -3.97 -14.43 18.52
CA VAL A 94 -2.95 -14.84 17.55
C VAL A 94 -2.65 -13.73 16.53
N PHE A 95 -1.42 -13.71 16.03
CA PHE A 95 -0.98 -12.85 14.94
C PHE A 95 -0.30 -13.65 13.85
N PHE A 96 -0.71 -13.46 12.59
CA PHE A 96 -0.11 -14.08 11.42
C PHE A 96 0.75 -13.06 10.65
N THR A 97 2.01 -13.41 10.42
CA THR A 97 2.94 -12.56 9.66
C THR A 97 2.63 -12.55 8.16
N GLY A 98 3.30 -11.66 7.42
CA GLY A 98 3.28 -11.61 5.96
C GLY A 98 4.10 -12.73 5.30
N GLY A 99 3.89 -12.90 3.99
CA GLY A 99 4.57 -13.89 3.15
C GLY A 99 3.62 -14.49 2.12
N ASN A 100 3.55 -15.82 2.04
CA ASN A 100 2.63 -16.56 1.18
C ASN A 100 1.43 -17.07 2.00
N GLN A 101 0.24 -16.56 1.72
CA GLN A 101 -1.00 -16.93 2.40
C GLN A 101 -1.39 -18.40 2.22
N SER A 102 -0.99 -19.05 1.12
CA SER A 102 -1.25 -20.48 0.92
C SER A 102 -0.55 -21.32 1.97
N PHE A 103 0.64 -20.93 2.44
CA PHE A 103 1.34 -21.67 3.49
C PHE A 103 0.57 -21.71 4.80
N ILE A 104 -0.17 -20.63 5.13
CA ILE A 104 -1.02 -20.60 6.31
C ILE A 104 -2.18 -21.57 6.16
N VAL A 105 -2.87 -21.52 5.02
CA VAL A 105 -4.03 -22.39 4.76
C VAL A 105 -3.60 -23.86 4.69
N ASP A 106 -2.54 -24.19 3.96
CA ASP A 106 -2.02 -25.54 3.81
C ASP A 106 -1.56 -26.13 5.16
N ALA A 107 -1.01 -25.31 6.06
CA ALA A 107 -0.61 -25.73 7.39
C ALA A 107 -1.80 -25.95 8.32
N LEU A 108 -2.76 -25.02 8.33
CA LEU A 108 -3.86 -25.02 9.29
C LEU A 108 -5.08 -25.85 8.83
N GLU A 109 -5.24 -26.04 7.52
CA GLU A 109 -6.32 -26.81 6.90
C GLU A 109 -5.79 -27.83 5.88
N PRO A 110 -4.89 -28.73 6.29
CA PRO A 110 -4.26 -29.69 5.39
C PRO A 110 -5.29 -30.60 4.72
N ALA A 111 -5.24 -30.69 3.39
CA ALA A 111 -6.20 -31.45 2.58
C ALA A 111 -7.68 -31.10 2.86
N GLY A 112 -7.96 -29.83 3.16
CA GLY A 112 -9.31 -29.34 3.44
C GLY A 112 -9.89 -29.78 4.79
N LYS A 113 -9.02 -30.16 5.74
CA LYS A 113 -9.42 -30.56 7.09
C LYS A 113 -8.81 -29.66 8.14
N GLU A 114 -9.65 -29.07 8.96
CA GLU A 114 -9.18 -28.22 10.06
C GLU A 114 -8.25 -28.98 11.00
N SER A 115 -7.05 -28.42 11.20
CA SER A 115 -6.11 -28.88 12.22
C SER A 115 -6.62 -28.62 13.64
N LEU A 116 -5.95 -29.21 14.62
CA LEU A 116 -6.26 -28.94 16.04
C LEU A 116 -6.03 -27.48 16.43
N VAL A 117 -4.95 -26.88 15.90
CA VAL A 117 -4.60 -25.47 16.15
C VAL A 117 -5.66 -24.55 15.52
N LEU A 118 -6.12 -24.79 14.28
CA LEU A 118 -7.17 -23.98 13.66
C LEU A 118 -8.49 -24.05 14.45
N LYS A 119 -8.89 -25.25 14.88
CA LYS A 119 -10.09 -25.41 15.74
C LYS A 119 -9.96 -24.60 17.02
N THR A 120 -8.76 -24.59 17.61
CA THR A 120 -8.52 -23.84 18.85
C THR A 120 -8.53 -22.32 18.60
N ILE A 121 -7.93 -21.86 17.48
CA ILE A 121 -7.99 -20.45 17.07
C ILE A 121 -9.44 -20.01 16.88
N ARG A 122 -10.26 -20.78 16.14
CA ARG A 122 -11.69 -20.47 15.95
C ARG A 122 -12.47 -20.43 17.26
N ALA A 123 -12.19 -21.36 18.18
CA ALA A 123 -12.83 -21.38 19.50
C ALA A 123 -12.41 -20.17 20.35
N ALA A 124 -11.13 -19.78 20.33
CA ALA A 124 -10.63 -18.59 21.00
C ALA A 124 -11.25 -17.31 20.41
N HIS A 125 -11.28 -17.21 19.10
CA HIS A 125 -11.89 -16.10 18.37
C HIS A 125 -13.39 -15.95 18.68
N ALA A 126 -14.13 -17.03 18.63
CA ALA A 126 -15.56 -17.03 19.01
C ALA A 126 -15.78 -16.65 20.49
N ALA A 127 -14.78 -16.88 21.35
CA ALA A 127 -14.80 -16.47 22.76
C ALA A 127 -14.34 -15.01 22.98
N GLY A 128 -14.07 -14.23 21.91
CA GLY A 128 -13.65 -12.85 21.97
C GLY A 128 -12.14 -12.63 21.93
N GLY A 129 -11.36 -13.68 21.63
CA GLY A 129 -9.93 -13.56 21.35
C GLY A 129 -9.65 -12.85 20.03
N LEU A 130 -8.51 -12.19 19.94
CA LEU A 130 -8.08 -11.48 18.75
C LEU A 130 -7.44 -12.45 17.74
N VAL A 131 -7.86 -12.36 16.48
CA VAL A 131 -7.06 -12.85 15.35
C VAL A 131 -6.58 -11.64 14.55
N ALA A 132 -5.28 -11.45 14.52
CA ALA A 132 -4.66 -10.37 13.75
C ALA A 132 -3.74 -10.96 12.67
N GLY A 133 -3.52 -10.20 11.60
CA GLY A 133 -2.60 -10.61 10.55
C GLY A 133 -2.26 -9.50 9.58
N SER A 134 -1.03 -9.56 9.08
CA SER A 134 -0.49 -8.57 8.15
C SER A 134 -0.23 -9.22 6.79
N SER A 135 -0.56 -8.52 5.70
CA SER A 135 -0.32 -8.97 4.32
C SER A 135 -0.94 -10.35 4.05
N ALA A 136 -0.14 -11.42 3.94
CA ALA A 136 -0.63 -12.79 3.79
C ALA A 136 -1.57 -13.20 4.93
N GLY A 137 -1.24 -12.80 6.18
CA GLY A 137 -2.08 -13.01 7.35
C GLY A 137 -3.42 -12.28 7.30
N ALA A 138 -3.52 -11.17 6.55
CA ALA A 138 -4.78 -10.49 6.28
C ALA A 138 -5.59 -11.19 5.17
N ALA A 139 -4.92 -11.54 4.06
CA ALA A 139 -5.57 -12.12 2.89
C ALA A 139 -6.27 -13.45 3.20
N MET A 140 -5.70 -14.30 4.06
CA MET A 140 -6.27 -15.60 4.42
C MET A 140 -7.53 -15.51 5.27
N MET A 141 -7.89 -14.33 5.79
CA MET A 141 -9.04 -14.18 6.70
C MET A 141 -10.38 -14.29 5.98
N SER A 142 -10.47 -13.95 4.70
CA SER A 142 -11.71 -14.08 3.91
C SER A 142 -12.04 -15.54 3.60
N ASP A 143 -13.26 -15.82 3.15
CA ASP A 143 -13.67 -17.14 2.62
C ASP A 143 -12.93 -17.45 1.31
N THR A 144 -12.90 -16.48 0.39
CA THR A 144 -12.09 -16.52 -0.83
C THR A 144 -10.92 -15.58 -0.67
N MET A 145 -9.71 -16.01 -1.03
CA MET A 145 -8.52 -15.18 -1.01
C MET A 145 -7.86 -15.05 -2.39
N ILE A 146 -7.25 -13.92 -2.66
CA ILE A 146 -6.43 -13.72 -3.86
C ILE A 146 -5.02 -14.23 -3.53
N VAL A 147 -4.62 -15.32 -4.19
CA VAL A 147 -3.33 -15.97 -3.96
C VAL A 147 -2.21 -15.30 -4.74
N GLY A 148 -2.48 -14.90 -5.99
CA GLY A 148 -1.48 -14.31 -6.87
C GLY A 148 -2.09 -13.51 -8.02
N GLY A 149 -1.24 -12.88 -8.82
CA GLY A 149 -1.61 -12.05 -9.96
C GLY A 149 -1.76 -10.56 -9.64
N THR A 150 -1.48 -9.75 -10.65
CA THR A 150 -1.65 -8.29 -10.62
C THR A 150 -3.02 -7.88 -11.14
N SER A 151 -3.42 -6.62 -10.94
CA SER A 151 -4.66 -6.09 -11.52
C SER A 151 -4.64 -6.13 -13.05
N LEU A 152 -3.50 -5.87 -13.67
CA LEU A 152 -3.37 -5.92 -15.13
C LEU A 152 -3.49 -7.35 -15.65
N GLU A 153 -2.86 -8.33 -15.00
CA GLU A 153 -3.01 -9.75 -15.35
C GLU A 153 -4.45 -10.23 -15.18
N ALA A 154 -5.10 -9.88 -14.06
CA ALA A 154 -6.49 -10.21 -13.82
C ALA A 154 -7.42 -9.63 -14.91
N ALA A 155 -7.22 -8.36 -15.26
CA ALA A 155 -8.00 -7.70 -16.29
C ALA A 155 -7.70 -8.23 -17.71
N THR A 156 -6.47 -8.67 -17.97
CA THR A 156 -6.05 -9.18 -19.29
C THR A 156 -6.42 -10.65 -19.49
N PHE A 157 -6.16 -11.50 -18.50
CA PHE A 157 -6.24 -12.96 -18.62
C PHE A 157 -7.34 -13.59 -17.76
N GLY A 158 -7.87 -12.85 -16.78
CA GLY A 158 -8.91 -13.34 -15.87
C GLY A 158 -8.35 -14.22 -14.74
N VAL A 159 -9.23 -15.07 -14.20
CA VAL A 159 -8.88 -16.06 -13.16
C VAL A 159 -8.29 -17.30 -13.80
N ILE A 160 -7.20 -17.79 -13.23
CA ILE A 160 -6.44 -18.96 -13.68
C ILE A 160 -6.53 -20.09 -12.66
N THR A 161 -6.30 -21.31 -13.14
CA THR A 161 -6.35 -22.55 -12.33
C THR A 161 -4.96 -23.10 -11.98
N SER A 162 -3.90 -22.52 -12.54
CA SER A 162 -2.52 -22.94 -12.29
C SER A 162 -1.63 -21.72 -12.14
N PRO A 163 -0.72 -21.68 -11.16
CA PRO A 163 0.24 -20.59 -11.00
C PRO A 163 1.20 -20.43 -12.20
N ASP A 164 1.21 -21.42 -13.11
CA ASP A 164 2.02 -21.39 -14.33
C ASP A 164 1.40 -20.59 -15.47
N LEU A 165 0.17 -20.14 -15.34
CA LEU A 165 -0.53 -19.33 -16.34
C LEU A 165 -0.50 -17.85 -15.94
N PRO A 166 -0.48 -16.91 -16.92
CA PRO A 166 -0.66 -15.51 -16.65
C PRO A 166 -2.12 -15.24 -16.24
N GLY A 167 -2.34 -14.47 -15.19
CA GLY A 167 -3.66 -14.14 -14.68
C GLY A 167 -3.70 -14.05 -13.16
N MET A 168 -4.89 -14.10 -12.60
CA MET A 168 -5.12 -14.04 -11.17
C MET A 168 -5.48 -15.42 -10.62
N LEU A 169 -4.75 -15.86 -9.59
CA LEU A 169 -5.04 -17.10 -8.88
C LEU A 169 -5.87 -16.81 -7.63
N LEU A 170 -6.98 -17.52 -7.49
CA LEU A 170 -7.83 -17.51 -6.30
C LEU A 170 -7.67 -18.80 -5.51
N GLY A 171 -7.87 -18.73 -4.21
CA GLY A 171 -7.85 -19.87 -3.30
C GLY A 171 -8.90 -19.73 -2.22
N GLN A 172 -9.07 -20.80 -1.46
CA GLN A 172 -9.90 -20.78 -0.26
C GLN A 172 -9.08 -20.16 0.88
N GLY A 173 -9.67 -19.20 1.60
CA GLY A 173 -9.11 -18.66 2.83
C GLY A 173 -9.66 -19.41 4.06
N LEU A 174 -9.32 -18.92 5.24
CA LEU A 174 -9.77 -19.56 6.49
C LEU A 174 -11.20 -19.14 6.93
N GLY A 175 -11.83 -18.18 6.24
CA GLY A 175 -13.19 -17.77 6.59
C GLY A 175 -13.33 -17.26 8.03
N LEU A 176 -12.47 -16.37 8.45
CA LEU A 176 -12.57 -15.66 9.74
C LEU A 176 -13.32 -14.34 9.58
N PHE A 177 -13.30 -13.76 8.36
CA PHE A 177 -13.99 -12.55 7.97
C PHE A 177 -14.98 -12.85 6.83
N HIS A 178 -16.25 -13.05 7.19
CA HIS A 178 -17.32 -13.43 6.24
C HIS A 178 -18.03 -12.25 5.56
N ARG A 179 -17.59 -11.00 5.81
CA ARG A 179 -18.27 -9.81 5.28
C ARG A 179 -17.91 -9.50 3.83
N GLY A 180 -16.85 -10.12 3.31
CA GLY A 180 -16.38 -9.92 1.94
C GLY A 180 -14.99 -10.46 1.72
N ILE A 181 -14.42 -10.15 0.55
CA ILE A 181 -13.05 -10.51 0.21
C ILE A 181 -12.08 -9.39 0.64
N VAL A 182 -10.97 -9.77 1.25
CA VAL A 182 -9.90 -8.86 1.67
C VAL A 182 -8.75 -8.89 0.66
N ASP A 183 -8.28 -7.72 0.25
CA ASP A 183 -7.02 -7.56 -0.48
C ASP A 183 -6.12 -6.55 0.24
N GLN A 184 -4.82 -6.74 0.15
CA GLN A 184 -3.80 -6.05 0.95
C GLN A 184 -2.77 -5.35 0.07
N HIS A 185 -1.91 -4.45 0.62
CA HIS A 185 -1.01 -3.56 -0.12
C HIS A 185 -1.75 -2.82 -1.25
N PHE A 186 -2.94 -2.36 -0.97
CA PHE A 186 -3.97 -2.15 -1.98
C PHE A 186 -3.65 -1.00 -2.92
N ILE A 187 -3.44 0.19 -2.37
CA ILE A 187 -3.09 1.38 -3.16
C ILE A 187 -1.65 1.28 -3.66
N LYS A 188 -0.76 0.81 -2.79
CA LYS A 188 0.66 0.64 -3.08
C LYS A 188 0.92 -0.22 -4.31
N ARG A 189 0.12 -1.26 -4.52
CA ARG A 189 0.28 -2.20 -5.64
C ARG A 189 -0.86 -2.11 -6.66
N GLY A 190 -1.68 -1.06 -6.60
CA GLY A 190 -2.76 -0.79 -7.56
C GLY A 190 -3.75 -1.95 -7.71
N ARG A 191 -4.23 -2.53 -6.59
CA ARG A 191 -4.93 -3.82 -6.57
C ARG A 191 -6.43 -3.76 -6.83
N LEU A 192 -7.00 -2.58 -7.09
CA LEU A 192 -8.44 -2.40 -7.32
C LEU A 192 -8.97 -3.29 -8.46
N GLY A 193 -8.23 -3.40 -9.57
CA GLY A 193 -8.67 -4.19 -10.71
C GLY A 193 -8.83 -5.67 -10.37
N ARG A 194 -7.84 -6.27 -9.67
CA ARG A 194 -7.91 -7.69 -9.29
C ARG A 194 -8.99 -7.96 -8.24
N LEU A 195 -9.21 -7.02 -7.31
CA LEU A 195 -10.29 -7.14 -6.33
C LEU A 195 -11.66 -7.15 -7.03
N ILE A 196 -11.91 -6.21 -7.95
CA ILE A 196 -13.16 -6.17 -8.73
C ILE A 196 -13.35 -7.47 -9.51
N ILE A 197 -12.32 -7.98 -10.19
CA ILE A 197 -12.39 -9.23 -10.95
C ILE A 197 -12.67 -10.43 -10.02
N ALA A 198 -12.01 -10.50 -8.86
CA ALA A 198 -12.24 -11.57 -7.88
C ALA A 198 -13.69 -11.57 -7.36
N MET A 199 -14.22 -10.38 -7.03
CA MET A 199 -15.61 -10.21 -6.60
C MET A 199 -16.59 -10.62 -7.69
N MET A 200 -16.33 -10.21 -8.93
CA MET A 200 -17.17 -10.51 -10.09
C MET A 200 -17.22 -12.01 -10.38
N GLU A 201 -16.07 -12.70 -10.34
CA GLU A 201 -15.97 -14.12 -10.64
C GLU A 201 -16.66 -15.00 -9.60
N ASN A 202 -16.66 -14.59 -8.33
CA ASN A 202 -17.24 -15.35 -7.23
C ASN A 202 -18.55 -14.78 -6.69
N HIS A 203 -19.13 -13.79 -7.37
CA HIS A 203 -20.37 -13.12 -6.94
C HIS A 203 -20.32 -12.60 -5.49
N ILE A 204 -19.14 -12.10 -5.07
CA ILE A 204 -18.93 -11.57 -3.72
C ILE A 204 -19.44 -10.13 -3.68
N PRO A 205 -20.37 -9.80 -2.78
CA PRO A 205 -21.03 -8.48 -2.79
C PRO A 205 -20.11 -7.36 -2.27
N TYR A 206 -19.18 -7.66 -1.37
CA TYR A 206 -18.31 -6.66 -0.74
C TYR A 206 -16.83 -7.02 -0.87
N GLY A 207 -15.99 -5.99 -1.04
CA GLY A 207 -14.54 -6.10 -1.08
C GLY A 207 -13.88 -5.04 -0.24
N PHE A 208 -12.79 -5.42 0.44
CA PHE A 208 -12.04 -4.57 1.34
C PHE A 208 -10.59 -4.50 0.88
N GLY A 209 -10.18 -3.34 0.38
CA GLY A 209 -8.82 -3.08 -0.05
C GLY A 209 -8.07 -2.29 1.01
N ILE A 210 -7.15 -2.93 1.75
CA ILE A 210 -6.43 -2.34 2.87
C ILE A 210 -5.00 -2.05 2.45
N ASP A 211 -4.49 -0.85 2.71
CA ASP A 211 -3.15 -0.49 2.28
C ASP A 211 -2.07 -0.77 3.34
N GLU A 212 -0.81 -0.56 2.96
CA GLU A 212 0.36 -0.73 3.83
C GLU A 212 0.24 0.16 5.07
N ASN A 213 0.81 -0.27 6.18
CA ASN A 213 0.82 0.43 7.48
C ASN A 213 -0.56 0.93 7.94
N THR A 214 -1.61 0.19 7.55
CA THR A 214 -3.03 0.51 7.79
C THR A 214 -3.77 -0.76 8.20
N ALA A 215 -4.67 -0.63 9.15
CA ALA A 215 -5.45 -1.73 9.70
C ALA A 215 -6.96 -1.42 9.68
N LEU A 216 -7.75 -2.43 9.33
CA LEU A 216 -9.16 -2.50 9.64
C LEU A 216 -9.32 -3.30 10.94
N PHE A 217 -9.70 -2.64 12.00
CA PHE A 217 -10.08 -3.24 13.27
C PHE A 217 -11.53 -3.65 13.22
N VAL A 218 -11.84 -4.82 13.78
CA VAL A 218 -13.20 -5.37 13.84
C VAL A 218 -13.46 -5.88 15.25
N ASP A 219 -14.56 -5.44 15.87
CA ASP A 219 -15.07 -5.94 17.15
C ASP A 219 -16.57 -6.28 17.00
N GLY A 220 -16.87 -7.53 16.68
CA GLY A 220 -18.18 -7.97 16.27
C GLY A 220 -18.60 -7.40 14.93
N ASP A 221 -19.65 -6.58 14.91
CA ASP A 221 -20.14 -5.90 13.71
C ASP A 221 -19.61 -4.46 13.58
N ASP A 222 -18.87 -3.96 14.58
CA ASP A 222 -18.26 -2.65 14.55
C ASP A 222 -16.84 -2.72 14.00
N ALA A 223 -16.51 -1.85 13.04
CA ALA A 223 -15.18 -1.75 12.48
C ALA A 223 -14.69 -0.31 12.43
N TRP A 224 -13.36 -0.11 12.45
CA TRP A 224 -12.74 1.20 12.28
C TRP A 224 -11.38 1.07 11.63
N VAL A 225 -10.98 2.15 10.97
CA VAL A 225 -9.68 2.25 10.29
C VAL A 225 -8.67 2.95 11.21
N CYS A 226 -7.45 2.44 11.22
CA CYS A 226 -6.31 3.06 11.90
C CYS A 226 -5.06 2.89 11.05
N GLY A 227 -4.30 3.95 10.84
CA GLY A 227 -3.03 3.87 10.15
C GLY A 227 -2.71 5.01 9.20
N GLU A 228 -1.75 4.76 8.33
CA GLU A 228 -1.16 5.78 7.45
C GLU A 228 -2.04 6.11 6.23
N TYR A 229 -2.69 5.10 5.68
CA TYR A 229 -3.65 5.21 4.57
C TYR A 229 -5.02 4.73 5.02
N GLY A 230 -5.88 4.43 4.05
CA GLY A 230 -7.24 4.01 4.34
C GLY A 230 -7.60 2.65 3.75
N VAL A 231 -8.88 2.39 3.80
CA VAL A 231 -9.52 1.17 3.32
C VAL A 231 -10.53 1.52 2.24
N PHE A 232 -10.38 0.92 1.06
CA PHE A 232 -11.42 0.90 0.04
C PHE A 232 -12.47 -0.16 0.41
N VAL A 233 -13.71 0.26 0.56
CA VAL A 233 -14.86 -0.63 0.74
C VAL A 233 -15.68 -0.60 -0.53
N LEU A 234 -15.73 -1.71 -1.25
CA LEU A 234 -16.46 -1.87 -2.51
C LEU A 234 -17.80 -2.55 -2.27
N ASP A 235 -18.86 -2.06 -2.91
CA ASP A 235 -20.20 -2.66 -2.95
C ASP A 235 -20.58 -2.96 -4.40
N MET A 236 -20.65 -4.24 -4.73
CA MET A 236 -21.04 -4.74 -6.06
C MET A 236 -22.46 -5.28 -6.13
N ARG A 237 -23.30 -5.14 -5.11
CA ARG A 237 -24.67 -5.67 -5.08
C ARG A 237 -25.55 -5.17 -6.23
N ASN A 238 -25.31 -3.94 -6.67
CA ASN A 238 -26.03 -3.31 -7.78
C ASN A 238 -25.13 -3.08 -9.00
N ALA A 239 -23.95 -3.64 -9.02
CA ALA A 239 -23.05 -3.55 -10.16
C ALA A 239 -23.55 -4.41 -11.31
N THR A 240 -23.32 -3.93 -12.52
CA THR A 240 -23.51 -4.71 -13.76
C THR A 240 -22.13 -5.07 -14.30
N TYR A 241 -21.94 -6.31 -14.72
CA TYR A 241 -20.62 -6.73 -15.18
C TYR A 241 -20.68 -7.76 -16.31
N ASP A 242 -19.67 -7.69 -17.16
CA ASP A 242 -19.38 -8.68 -18.20
C ASP A 242 -18.11 -9.46 -17.80
N ARG A 243 -18.31 -10.73 -17.40
CA ARG A 243 -17.20 -11.61 -16.98
C ARG A 243 -16.27 -11.94 -18.14
N VAL A 244 -16.78 -12.09 -19.34
CA VAL A 244 -15.96 -12.41 -20.52
C VAL A 244 -15.14 -11.19 -20.94
N GLY A 245 -15.77 -10.03 -21.02
CA GLY A 245 -15.11 -8.76 -21.31
C GLY A 245 -14.34 -8.17 -20.14
N ARG A 246 -14.45 -8.78 -18.94
CA ARG A 246 -13.82 -8.30 -17.70
C ARG A 246 -14.04 -6.81 -17.45
N SER A 247 -15.29 -6.43 -17.53
CA SER A 247 -15.75 -5.06 -17.32
C SER A 247 -16.85 -5.02 -16.27
N ALA A 248 -16.86 -3.99 -15.45
CA ALA A 248 -17.87 -3.79 -14.43
C ALA A 248 -18.24 -2.31 -14.30
N GLU A 249 -19.53 -2.04 -14.12
CA GLU A 249 -20.10 -0.70 -14.00
C GLU A 249 -20.97 -0.60 -12.74
N ASN A 250 -21.22 0.63 -12.30
CA ASN A 250 -22.05 0.93 -11.11
C ASN A 250 -21.54 0.27 -9.82
N ILE A 251 -20.22 0.11 -9.68
CA ILE A 251 -19.60 -0.30 -8.43
C ILE A 251 -19.65 0.90 -7.49
N ILE A 252 -20.29 0.75 -6.34
CA ILE A 252 -20.26 1.79 -5.31
C ILE A 252 -19.03 1.54 -4.43
N PHE A 253 -18.32 2.59 -4.08
CA PHE A 253 -17.23 2.47 -3.13
C PHE A 253 -17.18 3.63 -2.15
N SER A 254 -16.64 3.33 -0.98
CA SER A 254 -16.21 4.32 -0.01
C SER A 254 -14.72 4.12 0.28
N TYR A 255 -14.03 5.21 0.54
CA TYR A 255 -12.66 5.21 1.06
C TYR A 255 -12.70 5.76 2.47
N LEU A 256 -12.37 4.93 3.43
CA LEU A 256 -12.33 5.24 4.85
C LEU A 256 -10.88 5.42 5.28
N ASP A 257 -10.57 6.49 5.97
CA ASP A 257 -9.24 6.84 6.44
C ASP A 257 -9.18 6.79 7.98
N ASP A 258 -8.04 7.05 8.55
CA ASP A 258 -7.78 6.96 9.99
C ASP A 258 -8.88 7.59 10.85
N GLY A 259 -9.36 6.84 11.83
CA GLY A 259 -10.43 7.21 12.75
C GLY A 259 -11.85 7.09 12.18
N ASP A 260 -12.03 6.72 10.91
CA ASP A 260 -13.35 6.41 10.36
C ASP A 260 -13.83 5.04 10.85
N GLY A 261 -15.13 4.90 11.05
CA GLY A 261 -15.79 3.65 11.42
C GLY A 261 -16.67 3.09 10.31
N LEU A 262 -17.02 1.82 10.45
CA LEU A 262 -17.93 1.10 9.56
C LEU A 262 -18.78 0.12 10.36
N ASP A 263 -20.09 0.19 10.23
CA ASP A 263 -20.98 -0.85 10.70
C ASP A 263 -21.05 -1.97 9.65
N LEU A 264 -20.57 -3.16 9.98
CA LEU A 264 -20.52 -4.30 9.08
C LEU A 264 -21.88 -4.98 8.87
N THR A 265 -22.93 -4.59 9.59
CA THR A 265 -24.29 -5.12 9.43
C THR A 265 -24.95 -4.54 8.20
N ASP A 266 -24.86 -3.22 8.03
CA ASP A 266 -25.50 -2.47 6.95
C ASP A 266 -24.51 -1.72 6.04
N MET A 267 -23.22 -1.81 6.33
CA MET A 267 -22.12 -1.13 5.64
C MET A 267 -22.21 0.40 5.72
N GLN A 268 -22.77 0.93 6.82
CA GLN A 268 -22.82 2.37 7.05
C GLN A 268 -21.50 2.88 7.63
N ALA A 269 -20.88 3.81 6.92
CA ALA A 269 -19.66 4.48 7.38
C ALA A 269 -19.99 5.57 8.42
N ARG A 270 -19.11 5.70 9.40
CA ARG A 270 -19.09 6.79 10.39
C ARG A 270 -17.79 7.57 10.22
N VAL A 271 -17.93 8.79 9.75
CA VAL A 271 -16.77 9.66 9.52
C VAL A 271 -16.21 10.13 10.86
N ASN A 272 -14.87 10.15 10.97
CA ASN A 272 -14.18 10.75 12.09
C ASN A 272 -14.69 12.20 12.31
N PRO A 273 -15.18 12.56 13.51
CA PRO A 273 -15.80 13.85 13.76
C PRO A 273 -14.86 15.05 13.56
N ASP A 274 -13.55 14.84 13.55
CA ASP A 274 -12.58 15.90 13.28
C ASP A 274 -12.48 16.25 11.77
N LYS A 275 -13.02 15.40 10.88
CA LYS A 275 -13.05 15.64 9.44
C LYS A 275 -14.21 16.55 9.06
N MET A 276 -13.95 17.49 8.16
CA MET A 276 -14.95 18.43 7.66
C MET A 276 -15.41 18.06 6.26
N PRO A 277 -16.71 18.26 5.93
CA PRO A 277 -17.20 18.10 4.57
C PRO A 277 -16.49 19.08 3.62
N VAL A 278 -16.17 18.60 2.43
CA VAL A 278 -15.59 19.46 1.37
C VAL A 278 -16.72 20.12 0.61
N SER A 279 -16.79 21.46 0.68
CA SER A 279 -17.81 22.27 0.01
C SER A 279 -17.52 22.60 -1.45
N GLY A 280 -16.43 22.11 -2.01
CA GLY A 280 -16.05 22.29 -3.42
C GLY A 280 -15.44 23.65 -3.77
N GLN A 281 -15.42 24.61 -2.84
CA GLN A 281 -14.83 25.95 -3.09
C GLN A 281 -13.58 26.22 -2.26
N ASP A 282 -13.28 25.44 -1.25
CA ASP A 282 -12.38 25.84 -0.17
C ASP A 282 -10.97 25.22 -0.23
N VAL A 283 -10.72 24.24 -1.11
CA VAL A 283 -9.41 23.59 -1.19
C VAL A 283 -8.79 23.84 -2.53
N ALA A 284 -7.85 24.79 -2.57
CA ALA A 284 -6.98 24.96 -3.74
C ALA A 284 -6.08 23.72 -3.88
N TYR A 285 -6.55 22.73 -4.59
CA TYR A 285 -5.79 21.56 -4.96
C TYR A 285 -5.27 21.70 -6.37
N SER A 286 -3.97 21.89 -6.48
CA SER A 286 -3.28 21.74 -7.75
C SER A 286 -3.17 20.24 -8.03
N ALA A 287 -3.96 19.77 -8.97
CA ALA A 287 -3.92 18.37 -9.39
C ALA A 287 -2.53 18.01 -9.90
N PRO A 288 -1.80 17.06 -9.30
CA PRO A 288 -0.48 16.68 -9.78
C PRO A 288 -0.58 16.14 -11.22
N ALA A 289 0.49 16.34 -12.00
CA ALA A 289 0.62 15.66 -13.28
C ALA A 289 0.65 14.16 -13.00
N ARG A 290 -0.35 13.45 -13.46
CA ARG A 290 -0.45 12.02 -13.21
C ARG A 290 0.03 11.21 -14.42
N SER A 291 0.62 10.07 -14.14
CA SER A 291 0.79 9.06 -15.16
C SER A 291 -0.57 8.44 -15.47
N LEU A 292 -1.28 8.96 -16.46
CA LEU A 292 -2.51 8.35 -16.99
C LEU A 292 -2.24 6.98 -17.64
N ARG A 293 -0.98 6.55 -17.69
CA ARG A 293 -0.51 5.38 -18.42
C ARG A 293 -0.49 4.09 -17.60
N ASN A 294 -0.70 4.19 -16.29
CA ASN A 294 -0.76 3.00 -15.44
C ASN A 294 -1.68 3.23 -14.24
N VAL A 295 -2.95 2.95 -14.42
CA VAL A 295 -3.94 3.02 -13.32
C VAL A 295 -3.62 2.07 -12.17
N PHE A 296 -2.87 1.00 -12.44
CA PHE A 296 -2.42 0.04 -11.44
C PHE A 296 -1.01 0.35 -10.91
N GLY A 297 -0.47 1.51 -11.25
CA GLY A 297 0.73 2.06 -10.64
C GLY A 297 0.48 2.42 -9.17
N ALA A 298 1.56 2.38 -8.39
CA ALA A 298 1.48 2.69 -6.97
C ALA A 298 0.91 4.11 -6.75
N TYR A 299 -0.06 4.22 -5.86
CA TYR A 299 -0.76 5.44 -5.45
C TYR A 299 -1.59 6.15 -6.54
N THR A 300 -1.63 5.66 -7.78
CA THR A 300 -2.45 6.28 -8.84
C THR A 300 -3.93 6.34 -8.47
N LEU A 301 -4.45 5.29 -7.83
CA LEU A 301 -5.84 5.26 -7.34
C LEU A 301 -6.11 6.32 -6.27
N TYR A 302 -5.14 6.54 -5.38
CA TYR A 302 -5.24 7.58 -4.35
C TYR A 302 -5.24 8.97 -4.98
N ASP A 303 -4.35 9.21 -5.95
CA ASP A 303 -4.26 10.50 -6.66
C ASP A 303 -5.55 10.78 -7.48
N LEU A 304 -6.15 9.75 -8.10
CA LEU A 304 -7.46 9.87 -8.76
C LEU A 304 -8.56 10.27 -7.76
N LEU A 305 -8.60 9.61 -6.61
CA LEU A 305 -9.59 9.87 -5.58
C LEU A 305 -9.42 11.25 -4.96
N ALA A 306 -8.18 11.64 -4.65
CA ALA A 306 -7.87 12.94 -4.05
C ALA A 306 -8.36 14.11 -4.93
N ARG A 307 -8.25 13.99 -6.25
CA ARG A 307 -8.78 14.99 -7.18
C ARG A 307 -10.29 15.12 -7.11
N LEU A 308 -10.97 13.99 -7.02
CA LEU A 308 -12.42 14.00 -6.88
C LEU A 308 -12.85 14.52 -5.51
N VAL A 309 -12.11 14.21 -4.44
CA VAL A 309 -12.43 14.68 -3.08
C VAL A 309 -12.22 16.19 -2.96
N LEU A 310 -11.11 16.70 -3.52
CA LEU A 310 -10.66 18.08 -3.31
C LEU A 310 -11.11 19.06 -4.41
N GLY A 311 -11.42 18.54 -5.60
CA GLY A 311 -11.89 19.35 -6.72
C GLY A 311 -13.36 19.78 -6.59
N SER A 312 -13.73 20.90 -7.19
CA SER A 312 -15.13 21.30 -7.25
C SER A 312 -15.95 20.30 -8.09
N PRO A 313 -17.22 20.04 -7.72
CA PRO A 313 -18.08 19.17 -8.51
C PRO A 313 -18.27 19.61 -9.97
N GLU A 314 -18.19 20.92 -10.24
CA GLU A 314 -18.30 21.46 -11.58
C GLU A 314 -17.06 21.15 -12.44
N SER A 315 -15.88 21.10 -11.82
CA SER A 315 -14.60 20.89 -12.51
C SER A 315 -14.17 19.42 -12.54
N TYR A 316 -14.53 18.63 -11.51
CA TYR A 316 -14.10 17.26 -11.31
C TYR A 316 -15.25 16.36 -10.87
N ASN A 317 -16.14 16.01 -11.79
CA ASN A 317 -17.24 15.08 -11.51
C ASN A 317 -16.83 13.62 -11.73
N SER A 318 -15.87 13.37 -12.60
CA SER A 318 -15.25 12.06 -12.79
C SER A 318 -13.78 12.20 -13.17
N ASP A 319 -13.01 11.17 -12.90
CA ASP A 319 -11.62 11.08 -13.29
C ASP A 319 -11.23 9.64 -13.58
N SER A 320 -10.29 9.42 -14.51
CA SER A 320 -9.93 8.09 -14.97
C SER A 320 -8.45 7.97 -15.32
N ALA A 321 -7.92 6.76 -15.20
CA ALA A 321 -6.62 6.38 -15.72
C ALA A 321 -6.68 4.98 -16.32
N SER A 322 -5.71 4.66 -17.18
CA SER A 322 -5.65 3.38 -17.89
C SER A 322 -4.32 2.68 -17.64
N ALA A 323 -4.34 1.35 -17.77
CA ALA A 323 -3.15 0.52 -17.90
C ALA A 323 -3.25 -0.30 -19.19
N ILE A 324 -2.12 -0.59 -19.81
CA ILE A 324 -2.09 -1.34 -21.07
C ILE A 324 -1.10 -2.49 -20.91
N ASP A 325 -1.55 -3.69 -21.28
CA ASP A 325 -0.65 -4.80 -21.54
C ASP A 325 -0.13 -4.69 -23.00
N PRO A 326 1.15 -4.36 -23.19
CA PRO A 326 1.69 -4.12 -24.53
C PRO A 326 1.73 -5.38 -25.41
N LYS A 327 1.67 -6.58 -24.81
CA LYS A 327 1.74 -7.85 -25.56
C LYS A 327 0.39 -8.23 -26.14
N SER A 328 -0.65 -8.24 -25.31
CA SER A 328 -2.00 -8.56 -25.75
C SER A 328 -2.69 -7.37 -26.43
N GLY A 329 -2.24 -6.15 -26.16
CA GLY A 329 -2.90 -4.92 -26.57
C GLY A 329 -4.19 -4.64 -25.78
N MET A 330 -4.39 -5.32 -24.66
CA MET A 330 -5.50 -5.03 -23.75
C MET A 330 -5.22 -3.76 -22.95
N ALA A 331 -6.17 -2.85 -22.97
CA ALA A 331 -6.19 -1.69 -22.10
C ALA A 331 -7.29 -1.85 -21.05
N THR A 332 -6.96 -1.52 -19.82
CA THR A 332 -7.93 -1.48 -18.72
C THR A 332 -7.98 -0.08 -18.14
N THR A 333 -9.17 0.48 -18.09
CA THR A 333 -9.44 1.81 -17.55
C THR A 333 -10.24 1.69 -16.27
N ILE A 334 -9.80 2.36 -15.23
CA ILE A 334 -10.60 2.64 -14.02
C ILE A 334 -11.06 4.09 -14.10
N GLU A 335 -12.35 4.28 -13.91
CA GLU A 335 -12.98 5.59 -13.75
C GLU A 335 -13.60 5.67 -12.36
N PHE A 336 -13.34 6.77 -11.66
CA PHE A 336 -14.06 7.17 -10.45
C PHE A 336 -14.98 8.34 -10.78
N ALA A 337 -16.17 8.34 -10.23
CA ALA A 337 -17.14 9.40 -10.43
C ALA A 337 -17.93 9.72 -9.15
N ARG A 338 -18.31 10.97 -9.01
CA ARG A 338 -19.31 11.38 -8.01
C ARG A 338 -20.69 10.90 -8.44
N ILE A 339 -21.50 10.53 -7.47
CA ILE A 339 -22.94 10.35 -7.62
C ILE A 339 -23.60 11.58 -7.02
N SER A 340 -24.32 12.35 -7.84
CA SER A 340 -24.97 13.59 -7.41
C SER A 340 -25.71 13.40 -6.08
N GLU A 341 -25.56 14.34 -5.14
CA GLU A 341 -26.16 14.38 -3.81
C GLU A 341 -25.84 13.20 -2.87
N ARG A 342 -25.34 12.07 -3.39
CA ARG A 342 -25.00 10.89 -2.62
C ARG A 342 -23.53 10.89 -2.17
N SER A 343 -22.60 11.23 -3.08
CA SER A 343 -21.17 11.23 -2.76
C SER A 343 -20.81 12.33 -1.78
N LYS A 344 -20.20 11.93 -0.66
CA LYS A 344 -19.83 12.84 0.43
C LYS A 344 -18.32 12.77 0.68
N PRO A 345 -17.55 13.77 0.23
CA PRO A 345 -16.15 13.91 0.54
C PRO A 345 -15.95 14.65 1.86
N PHE A 346 -14.97 14.19 2.65
CA PHE A 346 -14.53 14.83 3.89
C PHE A 346 -13.02 14.91 3.93
N ILE A 347 -12.48 15.92 4.60
CA ILE A 347 -11.05 16.10 4.80
C ILE A 347 -10.71 16.52 6.21
N LEU A 348 -9.49 16.19 6.62
CA LEU A 348 -8.80 16.72 7.78
C LEU A 348 -7.37 17.05 7.37
N ILE A 349 -6.94 18.28 7.61
CA ILE A 349 -5.53 18.66 7.46
C ILE A 349 -4.94 18.74 8.86
N ARG A 350 -4.07 17.78 9.19
CA ARG A 350 -3.40 17.72 10.48
C ARG A 350 -1.89 17.61 10.24
N ASN A 351 -1.11 18.49 10.87
CA ASN A 351 0.35 18.54 10.69
C ASN A 351 0.80 18.63 9.22
N ASN A 352 0.03 19.32 8.38
CA ASN A 352 0.23 19.42 6.93
C ASN A 352 0.03 18.09 6.15
N GLU A 353 -0.51 17.06 6.78
CA GLU A 353 -0.93 15.84 6.13
C GLU A 353 -2.42 15.90 5.80
N LEU A 354 -2.76 15.50 4.59
CA LEU A 354 -4.14 15.38 4.15
C LEU A 354 -4.66 14.00 4.54
N ARG A 355 -5.73 13.98 5.32
CA ARG A 355 -6.58 12.82 5.56
C ARG A 355 -7.88 13.01 4.82
N MET A 356 -8.34 12.02 4.10
CA MET A 356 -9.56 12.15 3.32
C MET A 356 -10.48 10.95 3.49
N THR A 357 -11.77 11.23 3.47
CA THR A 357 -12.82 10.20 3.43
C THR A 357 -13.70 10.47 2.21
N ALA A 358 -14.00 9.46 1.45
CA ALA A 358 -14.91 9.55 0.32
C ALA A 358 -16.03 8.51 0.50
N LEU A 359 -17.26 8.96 0.65
CA LEU A 359 -18.40 8.08 0.82
C LEU A 359 -19.24 8.03 -0.44
N ASP A 360 -19.66 6.83 -0.83
CA ASP A 360 -20.62 6.58 -1.91
C ASP A 360 -20.20 7.16 -3.27
N PHE A 361 -18.96 6.97 -3.65
CA PHE A 361 -18.51 7.24 -5.02
C PHE A 361 -18.79 6.03 -5.93
N ARG A 362 -18.76 6.26 -7.22
CA ARG A 362 -18.92 5.19 -8.22
C ARG A 362 -17.59 4.87 -8.86
N ALA A 363 -17.30 3.58 -8.99
CA ALA A 363 -16.22 3.08 -9.81
C ALA A 363 -16.75 2.34 -11.04
N ARG A 364 -15.96 2.38 -12.12
CA ARG A 364 -16.15 1.62 -13.34
C ARG A 364 -14.83 1.02 -13.77
N LEU A 365 -14.83 -0.25 -14.16
CA LEU A 365 -13.69 -0.93 -14.77
C LEU A 365 -14.08 -1.34 -16.17
N VAL A 366 -13.29 -0.95 -17.17
CA VAL A 366 -13.52 -1.30 -18.57
C VAL A 366 -12.24 -1.85 -19.16
N SER A 367 -12.33 -3.06 -19.74
CA SER A 367 -11.24 -3.68 -20.49
C SER A 367 -11.60 -3.71 -21.97
N ALA A 368 -10.67 -3.27 -22.82
CA ALA A 368 -10.85 -3.24 -24.26
C ALA A 368 -9.53 -3.51 -24.99
N LYS A 369 -9.62 -4.17 -26.15
CA LYS A 369 -8.45 -4.39 -27.00
C LYS A 369 -8.19 -3.15 -27.84
N LEU A 370 -6.97 -2.62 -27.74
CA LEU A 370 -6.53 -1.49 -28.57
C LEU A 370 -6.16 -1.95 -29.99
N ASN A 371 -6.40 -1.09 -30.96
CA ASN A 371 -5.88 -1.30 -32.31
C ASN A 371 -4.39 -0.90 -32.41
N ALA A 372 -3.74 -1.30 -33.50
CA ALA A 372 -2.29 -1.09 -33.69
C ALA A 372 -1.86 0.40 -33.70
N SER A 373 -2.75 1.34 -34.09
CA SER A 373 -2.43 2.77 -34.07
C SER A 373 -2.53 3.33 -32.64
N GLN A 374 -3.51 2.90 -31.86
CA GLN A 374 -3.66 3.28 -30.46
C GLN A 374 -2.50 2.73 -29.61
N LEU A 375 -2.07 1.48 -29.85
CA LEU A 375 -0.90 0.90 -29.21
C LEU A 375 0.37 1.69 -29.51
N ARG A 376 0.61 2.04 -30.76
CA ARG A 376 1.77 2.85 -31.17
C ARG A 376 1.78 4.21 -30.49
N ALA A 377 0.66 4.92 -30.47
CA ALA A 377 0.54 6.21 -29.80
C ALA A 377 0.90 6.13 -28.29
N HIS A 378 0.66 4.98 -27.67
CA HIS A 378 0.99 4.75 -26.27
C HIS A 378 2.46 4.40 -26.05
N GLN A 379 3.08 3.62 -26.94
CA GLN A 379 4.47 3.17 -26.83
C GLN A 379 5.52 4.29 -27.05
N TYR A 380 5.22 5.29 -27.86
CA TYR A 380 6.20 6.32 -28.26
C TYR A 380 6.30 7.53 -27.32
N GLY A 381 5.68 7.52 -26.17
CA GLY A 381 5.77 8.63 -25.20
C GLY A 381 7.01 8.64 -24.30
N THR A 382 7.90 7.66 -24.39
CA THR A 382 9.10 7.55 -23.56
C THR A 382 10.36 7.65 -24.41
N LEU A 383 10.74 8.86 -24.76
CA LEU A 383 12.07 9.11 -25.31
C LEU A 383 13.03 9.38 -24.16
N SER A 384 14.18 8.72 -24.20
CA SER A 384 15.35 9.08 -23.40
C SER A 384 15.63 10.57 -23.60
N ARG A 385 15.72 11.34 -22.52
CA ARG A 385 16.09 12.75 -22.57
C ARG A 385 17.56 12.87 -22.22
N ASP A 386 18.34 13.45 -23.15
CA ASP A 386 19.69 13.87 -22.85
C ASP A 386 19.62 15.30 -22.27
N TYR A 387 19.92 15.42 -20.98
CA TYR A 387 19.98 16.70 -20.30
C TYR A 387 21.33 17.42 -20.48
N GLY A 388 22.24 16.87 -21.28
CA GLY A 388 23.56 17.44 -21.52
C GLY A 388 24.43 17.51 -20.25
N ILE A 389 24.17 16.62 -19.26
CA ILE A 389 24.87 16.62 -17.98
C ILE A 389 26.35 16.28 -18.21
N LYS A 390 27.24 17.18 -17.82
CA LYS A 390 28.69 16.97 -17.82
C LYS A 390 29.19 17.04 -16.37
N PRO A 391 29.16 15.92 -15.63
CA PRO A 391 29.59 15.93 -14.24
C PRO A 391 31.08 16.20 -14.10
N ARG A 392 31.48 16.84 -13.03
CA ARG A 392 32.90 17.00 -12.65
C ARG A 392 33.47 15.67 -12.18
N ALA A 393 34.78 15.59 -12.11
CA ALA A 393 35.47 14.37 -11.66
C ALA A 393 35.16 14.01 -10.19
N ASP A 394 34.73 14.98 -9.39
CA ASP A 394 34.32 14.83 -7.99
C ASP A 394 32.82 14.57 -7.81
N SER A 395 32.01 14.68 -8.87
CA SER A 395 30.59 14.33 -8.83
C SER A 395 30.38 12.85 -8.54
N ARG A 396 29.49 12.53 -7.63
CA ARG A 396 29.20 11.14 -7.27
C ARG A 396 27.71 10.86 -7.29
N LEU A 397 27.38 9.71 -7.85
CA LEU A 397 26.04 9.17 -7.82
C LEU A 397 26.06 7.85 -7.03
N VAL A 398 25.29 7.79 -5.95
CA VAL A 398 25.17 6.61 -5.09
C VAL A 398 23.77 6.06 -5.25
N LEU A 399 23.65 4.82 -5.70
CA LEU A 399 22.38 4.15 -5.92
C LEU A 399 22.21 3.03 -4.90
N LEU A 400 21.18 3.12 -4.08
CA LEU A 400 20.89 2.17 -3.02
C LEU A 400 19.61 1.40 -3.36
N GLY A 401 19.65 0.08 -3.26
CA GLY A 401 18.50 -0.79 -3.51
C GLY A 401 17.42 -0.69 -2.43
N SER A 402 17.79 -0.31 -1.21
CA SER A 402 16.90 -0.15 -0.06
C SER A 402 17.33 1.01 0.82
N THR A 403 16.50 1.34 1.82
CA THR A 403 16.83 2.41 2.78
C THR A 403 18.06 2.07 3.60
N PRO A 404 19.05 2.99 3.73
CA PRO A 404 20.19 2.81 4.60
C PRO A 404 19.83 2.96 6.09
N LEU A 405 18.62 3.42 6.41
CA LEU A 405 18.11 3.58 7.78
C LEU A 405 17.63 2.25 8.40
N ALA A 406 17.57 1.17 7.61
CA ALA A 406 17.39 -0.18 8.16
C ALA A 406 18.62 -0.53 9.03
N GLN A 407 18.46 -1.49 9.95
CA GLN A 407 19.39 -1.80 11.04
C GLN A 407 20.87 -2.12 10.66
N ASP A 408 21.23 -2.05 9.39
CA ASP A 408 22.61 -2.21 8.94
C ASP A 408 23.41 -0.89 9.11
N SER A 409 24.02 -0.76 10.29
CA SER A 409 24.84 0.40 10.66
C SER A 409 25.99 0.66 9.67
N ARG A 410 26.53 -0.35 9.00
CA ARG A 410 27.68 -0.20 8.08
C ARG A 410 27.29 0.54 6.82
N LEU A 411 26.15 0.17 6.18
CA LEU A 411 25.68 0.86 4.97
C LEU A 411 25.38 2.33 5.26
N LEU A 412 24.77 2.61 6.42
CA LEU A 412 24.50 3.98 6.83
C LEU A 412 25.79 4.75 7.05
N ASP A 413 26.77 4.17 7.75
CA ASP A 413 28.07 4.81 8.00
C ASP A 413 28.82 5.07 6.68
N ASP A 414 28.79 4.14 5.73
CA ASP A 414 29.39 4.32 4.41
C ASP A 414 28.74 5.48 3.64
N VAL A 415 27.41 5.58 3.70
CA VAL A 415 26.64 6.70 3.10
C VAL A 415 27.00 8.02 3.77
N LEU A 416 27.06 8.05 5.09
CA LEU A 416 27.38 9.25 5.87
C LEU A 416 28.79 9.77 5.60
N ASN A 417 29.74 8.85 5.40
CA ASN A 417 31.13 9.21 5.03
C ASN A 417 31.23 9.91 3.66
N LEU A 418 30.20 9.81 2.82
CA LEU A 418 30.14 10.51 1.54
C LEU A 418 29.48 11.89 1.65
N CYS A 419 28.79 12.17 2.76
CA CYS A 419 28.11 13.44 2.96
C CYS A 419 29.10 14.59 3.19
N VAL A 420 28.90 15.71 2.53
CA VAL A 420 29.73 16.92 2.62
C VAL A 420 28.83 18.11 2.89
N GLY A 421 29.04 18.77 4.03
CA GLY A 421 28.25 19.94 4.43
C GLY A 421 26.80 19.61 4.79
N GLU A 422 25.90 20.57 4.64
CA GLU A 422 24.46 20.38 4.83
C GLU A 422 23.90 19.40 3.80
N VAL A 423 23.05 18.48 4.26
CA VAL A 423 22.40 17.46 3.42
C VAL A 423 20.97 17.86 3.12
N GLY A 424 20.64 17.98 1.84
CA GLY A 424 19.27 18.21 1.39
C GLY A 424 18.49 16.90 1.24
N ILE A 425 17.31 16.83 1.80
CA ILE A 425 16.40 15.69 1.68
C ILE A 425 15.25 16.05 0.74
N ILE A 426 14.98 15.18 -0.24
CA ILE A 426 13.84 15.27 -1.14
C ILE A 426 13.11 13.93 -1.09
N ALA A 427 11.96 13.91 -0.44
CA ALA A 427 11.16 12.71 -0.21
C ALA A 427 9.99 12.55 -1.21
N ALA A 428 10.08 13.18 -2.38
CA ALA A 428 9.00 13.19 -3.38
C ALA A 428 8.55 11.81 -3.87
N ALA A 429 9.40 10.79 -3.74
CA ALA A 429 9.04 9.41 -4.06
C ALA A 429 8.15 8.76 -3.00
N SER A 430 8.20 9.23 -1.75
CA SER A 430 7.45 8.64 -0.65
C SER A 430 5.95 8.93 -0.76
N ALA A 431 5.16 8.02 -0.25
CA ALA A 431 3.73 8.24 -0.02
C ALA A 431 3.47 9.16 1.17
N SER A 432 4.37 9.13 2.16
CA SER A 432 4.38 10.00 3.33
C SER A 432 5.66 10.84 3.35
N PRO A 433 5.77 11.84 2.44
CA PRO A 433 7.03 12.54 2.19
C PRO A 433 7.62 13.18 3.45
N ARG A 434 6.77 13.74 4.30
CA ARG A 434 7.20 14.44 5.52
C ARG A 434 7.75 13.47 6.56
N SER A 435 7.01 12.40 6.86
CA SER A 435 7.44 11.36 7.80
C SER A 435 8.76 10.71 7.35
N GLU A 436 8.87 10.40 6.05
CA GLU A 436 10.09 9.84 5.48
C GLU A 436 11.27 10.83 5.57
N ALA A 437 11.07 12.11 5.24
CA ALA A 437 12.11 13.13 5.37
C ALA A 437 12.56 13.31 6.82
N ASP A 438 11.63 13.35 7.77
CA ASP A 438 11.90 13.49 9.20
C ASP A 438 12.76 12.33 9.75
N ARG A 439 12.56 11.10 9.23
CA ARG A 439 13.39 9.94 9.59
C ARG A 439 14.85 10.15 9.17
N TYR A 440 15.06 10.62 7.93
CA TYR A 440 16.40 10.91 7.42
C TYR A 440 17.04 12.09 8.16
N VAL A 441 16.29 13.18 8.37
CA VAL A 441 16.78 14.36 9.10
C VAL A 441 17.26 13.95 10.50
N ARG A 442 16.41 13.26 11.27
CA ARG A 442 16.79 12.78 12.62
C ARG A 442 18.02 11.88 12.61
N ALA A 443 18.08 10.91 11.70
CA ALA A 443 19.20 9.98 11.62
C ALA A 443 20.55 10.67 11.27
N LEU A 444 20.51 11.75 10.51
CA LEU A 444 21.67 12.58 10.19
C LEU A 444 22.06 13.49 11.36
N GLU A 445 21.08 14.16 11.96
CA GLU A 445 21.31 15.07 13.11
C GLU A 445 21.85 14.34 14.34
N GLU A 446 21.38 13.11 14.63
CA GLU A 446 21.91 12.24 15.67
C GLU A 446 23.40 11.93 15.50
N ARG A 447 23.92 12.11 14.28
CA ARG A 447 25.34 11.92 13.92
C ARG A 447 26.09 13.24 13.69
N GLY A 448 25.46 14.37 14.03
CA GLY A 448 26.04 15.69 13.92
C GLY A 448 26.11 16.23 12.48
N ILE A 449 25.32 15.70 11.56
CA ILE A 449 25.24 16.18 10.17
C ILE A 449 23.99 17.06 10.05
N GLU A 450 24.16 18.31 9.63
CA GLU A 450 23.05 19.21 9.36
C GLU A 450 22.24 18.71 8.15
N ALA A 451 20.93 18.61 8.30
CA ALA A 451 20.03 18.15 7.24
C ALA A 451 18.78 19.02 7.13
N ILE A 452 18.27 19.16 5.93
CA ILE A 452 17.06 19.93 5.65
C ILE A 452 16.11 19.18 4.73
N ASP A 453 14.84 19.08 5.12
CA ASP A 453 13.76 18.67 4.24
C ASP A 453 13.30 19.86 3.39
N PHE A 454 13.37 19.72 2.07
CA PHE A 454 12.83 20.70 1.13
C PHE A 454 11.31 20.56 0.95
N ASN A 455 10.70 19.52 1.51
CA ASN A 455 9.27 19.23 1.43
C ASN A 455 8.73 19.30 -0.02
N ILE A 456 9.53 18.85 -0.99
CA ILE A 456 9.14 18.82 -2.40
C ILE A 456 8.33 17.57 -2.65
N THR A 457 7.11 17.76 -3.15
CA THR A 457 6.17 16.69 -3.48
C THR A 457 5.51 16.98 -4.82
N ILE A 458 4.85 15.98 -5.36
CA ILE A 458 4.03 16.13 -6.55
C ILE A 458 2.93 17.20 -6.36
N ASP A 459 2.41 17.35 -5.14
CA ASP A 459 1.29 18.23 -4.82
C ASP A 459 1.68 19.71 -4.67
N ASN A 460 2.96 19.99 -4.43
CA ASN A 460 3.42 21.36 -4.16
C ASN A 460 4.49 21.87 -5.12
N ILE A 461 4.93 21.04 -6.06
CA ILE A 461 6.03 21.39 -6.97
C ILE A 461 5.74 22.64 -7.82
N GLU A 462 4.48 22.88 -8.21
CA GLU A 462 4.12 24.10 -8.95
C GLU A 462 4.45 25.36 -8.16
N ARG A 463 4.26 25.34 -6.86
CA ARG A 463 4.54 26.46 -5.97
C ARG A 463 5.99 26.49 -5.50
N LEU A 464 6.47 25.41 -4.90
CA LEU A 464 7.82 25.33 -4.33
C LEU A 464 8.89 25.23 -5.42
N GLY A 465 8.57 24.62 -6.57
CA GLY A 465 9.47 24.54 -7.71
C GLY A 465 9.78 25.88 -8.36
N LEU A 466 8.97 26.92 -8.13
CA LEU A 466 9.18 28.30 -8.57
C LEU A 466 9.79 29.18 -7.47
N ASP A 467 9.90 28.67 -6.24
CA ASP A 467 10.53 29.40 -5.14
C ASP A 467 12.05 29.50 -5.38
N ARG A 468 12.47 30.70 -5.73
CA ARG A 468 13.87 30.98 -6.08
C ARG A 468 14.85 30.65 -4.94
N ALA A 469 14.47 30.89 -3.69
CA ALA A 469 15.32 30.60 -2.55
C ALA A 469 15.55 29.10 -2.37
N ILE A 470 14.49 28.29 -2.54
CA ILE A 470 14.56 26.83 -2.51
C ILE A 470 15.44 26.30 -3.66
N VAL A 471 15.20 26.78 -4.88
CA VAL A 471 15.93 26.35 -6.08
C VAL A 471 17.43 26.70 -5.96
N GLU A 472 17.76 27.93 -5.56
CA GLU A 472 19.16 28.37 -5.37
C GLU A 472 19.83 27.58 -4.24
N ARG A 473 19.12 27.28 -3.15
CA ARG A 473 19.66 26.48 -2.05
C ARG A 473 19.96 25.05 -2.50
N ILE A 474 19.05 24.38 -3.20
CA ILE A 474 19.29 23.04 -3.78
C ILE A 474 20.50 23.06 -4.72
N ALA A 475 20.60 24.06 -5.60
CA ALA A 475 21.71 24.19 -6.55
C ALA A 475 23.09 24.36 -5.87
N GLY A 476 23.13 24.90 -4.66
CA GLY A 476 24.34 25.12 -3.87
C GLY A 476 24.76 23.95 -2.98
N LEU A 477 23.91 22.94 -2.80
CA LEU A 477 24.21 21.80 -1.94
C LEU A 477 25.31 20.91 -2.49
N LYS A 478 26.07 20.30 -1.58
CA LYS A 478 27.11 19.32 -1.92
C LYS A 478 26.66 17.87 -1.68
N THR A 479 25.57 17.69 -0.96
CA THR A 479 24.98 16.36 -0.75
C THR A 479 23.46 16.47 -0.79
N ILE A 480 22.84 15.61 -1.59
CA ILE A 480 21.38 15.53 -1.70
C ILE A 480 20.97 14.08 -1.63
N ILE A 481 19.99 13.77 -0.79
CA ILE A 481 19.37 12.45 -0.67
C ILE A 481 17.98 12.50 -1.29
N LEU A 482 17.74 11.63 -2.26
CA LEU A 482 16.44 11.34 -2.81
C LEU A 482 15.94 10.07 -2.15
N THR A 483 14.93 10.18 -1.28
CA THR A 483 14.48 9.05 -0.46
C THR A 483 13.71 8.01 -1.28
N GLY A 484 13.53 6.83 -0.68
CA GLY A 484 12.81 5.73 -1.30
C GLY A 484 11.32 5.99 -1.48
N GLY A 485 10.69 5.13 -2.28
CA GLY A 485 9.27 5.16 -2.56
C GLY A 485 8.94 4.81 -4.00
N ASN A 486 7.93 5.45 -4.55
CA ASN A 486 7.51 5.25 -5.93
C ASN A 486 8.29 6.18 -6.88
N GLN A 487 9.05 5.58 -7.79
CA GLN A 487 9.83 6.29 -8.80
C GLN A 487 8.99 7.20 -9.69
N ILE A 488 7.74 6.83 -9.98
CA ILE A 488 6.84 7.64 -10.81
C ILE A 488 6.50 8.95 -10.10
N ARG A 489 6.22 8.92 -8.80
CA ARG A 489 5.95 10.14 -8.02
C ARG A 489 7.14 11.10 -8.07
N LEU A 490 8.36 10.60 -7.92
CA LEU A 490 9.55 11.44 -8.02
C LEU A 490 9.70 12.04 -9.41
N VAL A 491 9.53 11.23 -10.46
CA VAL A 491 9.61 11.71 -11.85
C VAL A 491 8.55 12.76 -12.13
N GLU A 492 7.31 12.53 -11.71
CA GLU A 492 6.21 13.48 -11.91
C GLU A 492 6.39 14.78 -11.11
N ALA A 493 7.02 14.71 -9.92
CA ALA A 493 7.38 15.90 -9.15
C ALA A 493 8.52 16.70 -9.82
N LEU A 494 9.49 16.02 -10.44
CA LEU A 494 10.66 16.66 -11.04
C LEU A 494 10.48 17.00 -12.53
N LEU A 495 9.59 16.27 -13.23
CA LEU A 495 9.19 16.51 -14.62
C LEU A 495 7.69 16.86 -14.66
N HIS A 496 7.33 17.98 -14.07
CA HIS A 496 5.94 18.39 -13.96
C HIS A 496 5.32 18.61 -15.33
N ARG A 497 4.21 17.89 -15.63
CA ARG A 497 3.54 17.90 -16.96
C ARG A 497 4.50 17.59 -18.12
N GLY A 498 5.54 16.83 -17.84
CA GLY A 498 6.55 16.48 -18.82
C GLY A 498 7.62 17.56 -19.06
N GLU A 499 7.55 18.69 -18.39
CA GLU A 499 8.54 19.75 -18.45
C GLU A 499 9.52 19.67 -17.27
N VAL A 500 10.78 20.05 -17.53
CA VAL A 500 11.83 20.07 -16.51
C VAL A 500 11.55 21.17 -15.51
N THR A 501 11.34 20.81 -14.25
CA THR A 501 11.13 21.81 -13.19
C THR A 501 12.42 22.54 -12.83
N PRO A 502 12.35 23.77 -12.28
CA PRO A 502 13.52 24.44 -11.74
C PRO A 502 14.25 23.65 -10.66
N VAL A 503 13.53 22.83 -9.88
CA VAL A 503 14.12 21.90 -8.90
C VAL A 503 14.97 20.84 -9.59
N LEU A 504 14.49 20.22 -10.67
CA LEU A 504 15.30 19.26 -11.41
C LEU A 504 16.52 19.92 -12.04
N GLN A 505 16.37 21.15 -12.56
CA GLN A 505 17.51 21.94 -13.08
C GLN A 505 18.54 22.20 -11.98
N ALA A 506 18.11 22.54 -10.76
CA ALA A 506 18.98 22.76 -9.61
C ALA A 506 19.72 21.47 -9.19
N LEU A 507 19.04 20.32 -9.18
CA LEU A 507 19.64 19.01 -8.93
C LEU A 507 20.72 18.67 -9.98
N ILE A 508 20.41 18.86 -11.25
CA ILE A 508 21.34 18.65 -12.37
C ILE A 508 22.55 19.58 -12.22
N HIS A 509 22.32 20.84 -11.89
CA HIS A 509 23.39 21.83 -11.66
C HIS A 509 24.27 21.42 -10.49
N ALA A 510 23.70 21.11 -9.32
CA ALA A 510 24.45 20.66 -8.15
C ALA A 510 25.33 19.45 -8.50
N TYR A 511 24.77 18.44 -9.17
CA TYR A 511 25.51 17.27 -9.62
C TYR A 511 26.65 17.64 -10.58
N ALA A 512 26.39 18.47 -11.57
CA ALA A 512 27.43 18.95 -12.50
C ALA A 512 28.54 19.73 -11.80
N MET A 513 28.24 20.38 -10.67
CA MET A 513 29.20 21.14 -9.86
C MET A 513 29.92 20.31 -8.79
N GLY A 514 29.75 18.99 -8.76
CA GLY A 514 30.50 18.09 -7.89
C GLY A 514 29.71 17.59 -6.68
N ALA A 515 28.40 17.78 -6.64
CA ALA A 515 27.59 17.25 -5.55
C ALA A 515 27.50 15.72 -5.57
N VAL A 516 27.32 15.16 -4.38
CA VAL A 516 26.97 13.75 -4.16
C VAL A 516 25.45 13.64 -4.19
N ILE A 517 24.91 12.88 -5.12
CA ILE A 517 23.49 12.53 -5.15
C ILE A 517 23.35 11.09 -4.66
N ILE A 518 22.60 10.90 -3.58
CA ILE A 518 22.29 9.59 -3.00
C ILE A 518 20.82 9.31 -3.29
N ALA A 519 20.54 8.28 -4.04
CA ALA A 519 19.19 7.90 -4.40
C ALA A 519 18.86 6.50 -3.92
N VAL A 520 17.69 6.36 -3.30
CA VAL A 520 17.28 5.15 -2.56
C VAL A 520 16.09 4.49 -3.26
N SER A 521 16.15 3.18 -3.47
CA SER A 521 15.04 2.35 -3.98
C SER A 521 14.42 2.93 -5.26
N GLY A 522 13.13 3.32 -5.25
CA GLY A 522 12.47 3.91 -6.40
C GLY A 522 13.13 5.20 -6.92
N ALA A 523 13.72 6.01 -6.04
CA ALA A 523 14.47 7.18 -6.48
C ALA A 523 15.74 6.79 -7.26
N ALA A 524 16.41 5.69 -6.89
CA ALA A 524 17.54 5.18 -7.66
C ALA A 524 17.12 4.74 -9.07
N ALA A 525 15.97 4.09 -9.20
CA ALA A 525 15.40 3.71 -10.50
C ALA A 525 15.07 4.93 -11.38
N ALA A 526 14.54 6.00 -10.77
CA ALA A 526 14.16 7.23 -11.46
C ALA A 526 15.32 7.98 -12.10
N LEU A 527 16.56 7.76 -11.66
CA LEU A 527 17.76 8.43 -12.20
C LEU A 527 18.29 7.77 -13.49
N SER A 528 17.76 6.65 -13.92
CA SER A 528 18.10 6.03 -15.21
C SER A 528 17.35 6.70 -16.36
N GLY A 529 17.92 6.66 -17.56
CA GLY A 529 17.25 7.14 -18.78
C GLY A 529 16.00 6.35 -19.14
N PHE A 530 16.00 5.08 -18.77
CA PHE A 530 14.84 4.19 -18.78
C PHE A 530 14.71 3.55 -17.40
N MET A 531 13.51 3.57 -16.83
CA MET A 531 13.27 2.98 -15.52
C MET A 531 12.20 1.90 -15.58
N ILE A 532 12.36 0.89 -14.73
CA ILE A 532 11.31 -0.09 -14.48
C ILE A 532 10.31 0.57 -13.53
N ALA A 533 9.13 0.91 -14.05
CA ALA A 533 8.10 1.60 -13.28
C ALA A 533 7.27 0.65 -12.39
N GLY A 534 7.27 -0.64 -12.69
CA GLY A 534 6.58 -1.68 -11.91
C GLY A 534 6.90 -3.07 -12.45
N GLY A 535 6.33 -4.09 -11.83
CA GLY A 535 6.55 -5.49 -12.16
C GLY A 535 7.65 -6.16 -11.31
N SER A 536 7.61 -7.47 -11.27
CA SER A 536 8.63 -8.30 -10.62
C SER A 536 9.59 -8.91 -11.63
N SER A 537 10.77 -9.37 -11.18
CA SER A 537 11.69 -10.11 -12.04
C SER A 537 11.06 -11.39 -12.60
N TYR A 538 10.20 -12.03 -11.81
CA TYR A 538 9.46 -13.21 -12.25
C TYR A 538 8.48 -12.86 -13.38
N GLU A 539 7.73 -11.77 -13.25
CA GLU A 539 6.83 -11.28 -14.29
C GLU A 539 7.61 -10.90 -15.55
N ALA A 540 8.73 -10.17 -15.41
CA ALA A 540 9.58 -9.79 -16.53
C ALA A 540 10.20 -11.00 -17.25
N LEU A 541 10.68 -12.01 -16.51
CA LEU A 541 11.25 -13.23 -17.09
C LEU A 541 10.20 -14.12 -17.76
N ARG A 542 8.99 -14.13 -17.23
CA ARG A 542 7.92 -14.99 -17.71
C ARG A 542 7.12 -14.38 -18.86
N PHE A 543 6.90 -13.07 -18.82
CA PHE A 543 6.02 -12.36 -19.73
C PHE A 543 6.74 -11.29 -20.58
N GLY A 544 8.00 -10.96 -20.29
CA GLY A 544 8.91 -10.00 -20.95
C GLY A 544 8.65 -8.56 -20.62
#